data_2b098fbae0b6871bf2566e1f0ac5c5f5
#
_entry.id   2b098fbae0b6871bf2566e1f0ac5c5f5
#
_cell.length_a   1.000
_cell.length_b   1.000
_cell.length_c   1.000
_cell.angle_alpha   90.00
_cell.angle_beta   90.00
_cell.angle_gamma   90.00
#
_symmetry.space_group_name_H-M   'P 1'
#
loop_
_entity.id
_entity.type
_entity.pdbx_description
1 polymer ?
#
loop_
_entity_poly.entity_id
_entity_poly.type
_entity_poly.pdbx_seq_one_letter_code
_entity_poly.pdbx_strand_id
1 'polypeptide(L)'
;MSKNTARVFEEVCRHARRTAVMASIHEFLGWDERTMLPPGGAEHRAEQSTLLAGMIHQRWVDDKFGEQLDGLAADSADNDVSDAAVIVRRLKRQRDKRVKLPQSLVEELSRTAVMGQQAWQEARNGDDFAMFQRLLERTLELKRQQAD
;
A
#
# COMPACT_ATOMS: atom_id res chain seq x y z
N MET A 1 -6.86 -3.15 30.65
CA MET A 1 -6.60 -4.29 29.71
C MET A 1 -6.16 -5.52 30.48
N SER A 2 -6.67 -6.72 30.12
CA SER A 2 -6.17 -7.97 30.66
C SER A 2 -4.74 -8.24 30.15
N LYS A 3 -3.97 -9.14 30.81
CA LYS A 3 -2.63 -9.55 30.33
C LYS A 3 -2.67 -10.12 28.90
N ASN A 4 -3.76 -10.82 28.54
CA ASN A 4 -3.93 -11.37 27.21
C ASN A 4 -4.19 -10.28 26.17
N THR A 5 -5.10 -9.34 26.47
CA THR A 5 -5.40 -8.19 25.61
C THR A 5 -4.14 -7.34 25.34
N ALA A 6 -3.32 -7.10 26.37
CA ALA A 6 -2.05 -6.37 26.22
C ALA A 6 -1.09 -7.09 25.27
N ARG A 7 -0.95 -8.43 25.40
CA ARG A 7 -0.09 -9.23 24.49
C ARG A 7 -0.57 -9.15 23.03
N VAL A 8 -1.88 -9.31 22.82
CA VAL A 8 -2.45 -9.22 21.46
C VAL A 8 -2.23 -7.84 20.87
N PHE A 9 -2.41 -6.77 21.66
CA PHE A 9 -2.14 -5.39 21.20
C PHE A 9 -0.68 -5.20 20.81
N GLU A 10 0.28 -5.74 21.55
CA GLU A 10 1.70 -5.69 21.18
C GLU A 10 1.99 -6.45 19.88
N GLU A 11 1.35 -7.61 19.66
CA GLU A 11 1.47 -8.37 18.41
C GLU A 11 0.96 -7.55 17.21
N VAL A 12 -0.21 -6.93 17.35
CA VAL A 12 -0.81 -6.04 16.35
C VAL A 12 0.11 -4.86 16.05
N CYS A 13 0.62 -4.19 17.07
CA CYS A 13 1.56 -3.07 16.89
C CYS A 13 2.85 -3.51 16.19
N ARG A 14 3.38 -4.69 16.52
CA ARG A 14 4.58 -5.24 15.88
C ARG A 14 4.32 -5.56 14.42
N HIS A 15 3.16 -6.16 14.10
CA HIS A 15 2.75 -6.42 12.73
C HIS A 15 2.65 -5.11 11.92
N ALA A 16 1.97 -4.10 12.44
CA ALA A 16 1.81 -2.81 11.79
C ALA A 16 3.15 -2.10 11.58
N ARG A 17 4.06 -2.10 12.58
CA ARG A 17 5.40 -1.50 12.44
C ARG A 17 6.22 -2.18 11.35
N ARG A 18 6.22 -3.51 11.26
CA ARG A 18 6.93 -4.24 10.20
C ARG A 18 6.35 -3.91 8.82
N THR A 19 5.04 -3.79 8.72
CA THR A 19 4.38 -3.37 7.48
C THR A 19 4.77 -1.94 7.10
N ALA A 20 4.86 -1.04 8.07
CA ALA A 20 5.31 0.34 7.85
C ALA A 20 6.78 0.41 7.38
N VAL A 21 7.67 -0.45 7.91
CA VAL A 21 9.05 -0.56 7.44
C VAL A 21 9.10 -1.03 5.97
N MET A 22 8.30 -2.02 5.58
CA MET A 22 8.21 -2.43 4.16
C MET A 22 7.69 -1.30 3.28
N ALA A 23 6.68 -0.56 3.75
CA ALA A 23 6.17 0.60 3.03
C ALA A 23 7.24 1.70 2.88
N SER A 24 8.07 1.95 3.89
CA SER A 24 9.17 2.92 3.78
C SER A 24 10.24 2.51 2.78
N ILE A 25 10.50 1.20 2.61
CA ILE A 25 11.39 0.70 1.55
C ILE A 25 10.77 0.96 0.17
N HIS A 26 9.47 0.72 0.03
CA HIS A 26 8.75 1.01 -1.22
C HIS A 26 8.78 2.50 -1.58
N GLU A 27 8.58 3.39 -0.60
CA GLU A 27 8.70 4.83 -0.79
C GLU A 27 10.14 5.26 -1.18
N PHE A 28 11.15 4.62 -0.60
CA PHE A 28 12.55 4.85 -0.97
C PHE A 28 12.83 4.44 -2.43
N LEU A 29 12.27 3.31 -2.90
CA LEU A 29 12.36 2.93 -4.31
C LEU A 29 11.71 3.97 -5.23
N GLY A 30 10.57 4.57 -4.81
CA GLY A 30 9.92 5.63 -5.55
C GLY A 30 10.71 6.95 -5.58
N TRP A 31 11.48 7.23 -4.54
CA TRP A 31 12.42 8.36 -4.54
C TRP A 31 13.58 8.10 -5.50
N ASP A 32 14.22 6.95 -5.42
CA ASP A 32 15.34 6.55 -6.27
C ASP A 32 14.93 6.49 -7.76
N GLU A 33 13.73 6.02 -8.06
CA GLU A 33 13.15 6.00 -9.40
C GLU A 33 13.17 7.39 -10.07
N ARG A 34 12.84 8.43 -9.30
CA ARG A 34 12.73 9.80 -9.82
C ARG A 34 14.06 10.54 -9.88
N THR A 35 15.09 10.05 -9.21
CA THR A 35 16.35 10.77 -9.01
C THR A 35 17.58 10.07 -9.59
N MET A 36 17.65 8.74 -9.45
CA MET A 36 18.88 7.98 -9.69
C MET A 36 18.70 6.80 -10.64
N LEU A 37 17.47 6.47 -11.06
CA LEU A 37 17.22 5.30 -11.90
C LEU A 37 17.93 5.45 -13.25
N PRO A 38 18.83 4.51 -13.62
CA PRO A 38 19.52 4.58 -14.90
C PRO A 38 18.57 4.34 -16.08
N PRO A 39 18.88 4.86 -17.27
CA PRO A 39 18.13 4.55 -18.48
C PRO A 39 17.97 3.03 -18.67
N GLY A 40 16.76 2.57 -18.99
CA GLY A 40 16.44 1.15 -19.12
C GLY A 40 16.15 0.40 -17.81
N GLY A 41 16.27 1.05 -16.65
CA GLY A 41 16.01 0.42 -15.35
C GLY A 41 14.54 0.28 -14.95
N ALA A 42 13.60 0.89 -15.69
CA ALA A 42 12.22 1.01 -15.27
C ALA A 42 11.48 -0.34 -15.17
N GLU A 43 11.71 -1.29 -16.07
CA GLU A 43 11.07 -2.60 -16.03
C GLU A 43 11.43 -3.34 -14.73
N HIS A 44 12.71 -3.39 -14.38
CA HIS A 44 13.17 -4.01 -13.14
C HIS A 44 12.63 -3.26 -11.90
N ARG A 45 12.59 -1.93 -11.94
CA ARG A 45 11.99 -1.13 -10.87
C ARG A 45 10.49 -1.41 -10.73
N ALA A 46 9.77 -1.57 -11.82
CA ALA A 46 8.36 -1.94 -11.81
C ALA A 46 8.15 -3.31 -11.15
N GLU A 47 9.01 -4.30 -11.41
CA GLU A 47 8.99 -5.59 -10.74
C GLU A 47 9.22 -5.48 -9.23
N GLN A 48 10.24 -4.72 -8.80
CA GLN A 48 10.53 -4.49 -7.38
C GLN A 48 9.35 -3.82 -6.66
N SER A 49 8.79 -2.78 -7.26
CA SER A 49 7.67 -2.03 -6.69
C SER A 49 6.39 -2.87 -6.63
N THR A 50 6.11 -3.65 -7.66
CA THR A 50 4.97 -4.57 -7.72
C THR A 50 5.06 -5.64 -6.64
N LEU A 51 6.23 -6.26 -6.48
CA LEU A 51 6.47 -7.27 -5.44
C LEU A 51 6.23 -6.70 -4.04
N LEU A 52 6.82 -5.55 -3.74
CA LEU A 52 6.65 -4.91 -2.43
C LEU A 52 5.20 -4.46 -2.19
N ALA A 53 4.52 -3.91 -3.19
CA ALA A 53 3.12 -3.52 -3.09
C ALA A 53 2.23 -4.74 -2.75
N GLY A 54 2.43 -5.86 -3.45
CA GLY A 54 1.73 -7.11 -3.17
C GLY A 54 2.01 -7.64 -1.75
N MET A 55 3.27 -7.68 -1.33
CA MET A 55 3.66 -8.13 0.02
C MET A 55 3.07 -7.23 1.12
N ILE A 56 3.08 -5.91 0.92
CA ILE A 56 2.48 -4.94 1.87
C ILE A 56 0.98 -5.15 1.94
N HIS A 57 0.33 -5.35 0.78
CA HIS A 57 -1.10 -5.60 0.72
C HIS A 57 -1.49 -6.88 1.45
N GLN A 58 -0.81 -8.01 1.19
CA GLN A 58 -1.02 -9.29 1.88
C GLN A 58 -0.94 -9.15 3.39
N ARG A 59 0.02 -8.37 3.89
CA ARG A 59 0.13 -8.12 5.33
C ARG A 59 -1.04 -7.33 5.91
N TRP A 60 -1.61 -6.41 5.14
CA TRP A 60 -2.78 -5.66 5.59
C TRP A 60 -4.07 -6.49 5.59
N VAL A 61 -4.21 -7.42 4.63
CA VAL A 61 -5.41 -8.27 4.51
C VAL A 61 -5.28 -9.61 5.25
N ASP A 62 -4.17 -9.85 5.94
CA ASP A 62 -3.94 -11.05 6.74
C ASP A 62 -5.10 -11.31 7.71
N ASP A 63 -5.64 -12.53 7.68
CA ASP A 63 -6.83 -12.89 8.44
C ASP A 63 -6.58 -12.83 9.95
N LYS A 64 -5.43 -13.35 10.42
CA LYS A 64 -5.06 -13.31 11.83
C LYS A 64 -4.92 -11.88 12.35
N PHE A 65 -4.33 -11.00 11.54
CA PHE A 65 -4.23 -9.59 11.88
C PHE A 65 -5.62 -8.94 11.96
N GLY A 66 -6.54 -9.32 11.07
CA GLY A 66 -7.93 -8.89 11.09
C GLY A 66 -8.67 -9.33 12.36
N GLU A 67 -8.62 -10.62 12.67
CA GLU A 67 -9.25 -11.20 13.87
C GLU A 67 -8.75 -10.54 15.17
N GLN A 68 -7.44 -10.30 15.26
CA GLN A 68 -6.84 -9.60 16.40
C GLN A 68 -7.33 -8.17 16.54
N LEU A 69 -7.45 -7.41 15.42
CA LEU A 69 -8.00 -6.05 15.43
C LEU A 69 -9.47 -6.03 15.83
N ASP A 70 -10.28 -6.96 15.31
CA ASP A 70 -11.70 -7.06 15.63
C ASP A 70 -11.91 -7.41 17.11
N GLY A 71 -11.14 -8.34 17.66
CA GLY A 71 -11.17 -8.68 19.08
C GLY A 71 -10.80 -7.50 19.98
N LEU A 72 -9.72 -6.78 19.65
CA LEU A 72 -9.30 -5.59 20.38
C LEU A 72 -10.32 -4.45 20.29
N ALA A 73 -10.97 -4.28 19.14
CA ALA A 73 -12.00 -3.28 18.97
C ALA A 73 -13.27 -3.61 19.78
N ALA A 74 -13.66 -4.89 19.84
CA ALA A 74 -14.80 -5.34 20.63
C ALA A 74 -14.56 -5.20 22.15
N ASP A 75 -13.32 -5.36 22.61
CA ASP A 75 -12.93 -5.19 24.01
C ASP A 75 -12.88 -3.71 24.45
N SER A 76 -12.95 -2.76 23.52
CA SER A 76 -12.87 -1.33 23.78
C SER A 76 -14.27 -0.71 23.84
N ALA A 77 -14.53 0.15 24.82
CA ALA A 77 -15.76 0.93 24.82
C ALA A 77 -15.78 1.95 23.66
N ASP A 78 -16.95 2.26 23.13
CA ASP A 78 -17.12 3.19 22.00
C ASP A 78 -16.48 4.58 22.26
N ASN A 79 -16.47 5.01 23.52
CA ASN A 79 -15.92 6.30 23.96
C ASN A 79 -14.50 6.20 24.53
N ASP A 80 -13.82 5.06 24.40
CA ASP A 80 -12.45 4.90 24.88
C ASP A 80 -11.50 5.77 24.05
N VAL A 81 -10.90 6.77 24.69
CA VAL A 81 -9.93 7.71 24.11
C VAL A 81 -8.48 7.36 24.45
N SER A 82 -8.24 6.18 25.02
CA SER A 82 -6.88 5.71 25.27
C SER A 82 -6.09 5.58 23.97
N ASP A 83 -4.78 5.74 24.03
CA ASP A 83 -3.89 5.61 22.88
C ASP A 83 -4.07 4.24 22.20
N ALA A 84 -4.24 3.18 22.98
CA ALA A 84 -4.46 1.84 22.45
C ALA A 84 -5.75 1.75 21.62
N ALA A 85 -6.87 2.27 22.13
CA ALA A 85 -8.14 2.27 21.41
C ALA A 85 -8.08 3.12 20.13
N VAL A 86 -7.43 4.27 20.18
CA VAL A 86 -7.23 5.14 19.00
C VAL A 86 -6.39 4.43 17.94
N ILE A 87 -5.29 3.77 18.33
CA ILE A 87 -4.43 3.00 17.42
C ILE A 87 -5.23 1.87 16.76
N VAL A 88 -5.96 1.07 17.55
CA VAL A 88 -6.77 -0.05 17.03
C VAL A 88 -7.80 0.44 16.01
N ARG A 89 -8.59 1.48 16.34
CA ARG A 89 -9.57 2.06 15.41
C ARG A 89 -8.93 2.55 14.11
N ARG A 90 -7.76 3.19 14.21
CA ARG A 90 -7.03 3.69 13.03
C ARG A 90 -6.53 2.53 12.15
N LEU A 91 -5.94 1.50 12.74
CA LEU A 91 -5.45 0.33 12.02
C LEU A 91 -6.60 -0.44 11.38
N LYS A 92 -7.72 -0.64 12.11
CA LYS A 92 -8.91 -1.28 11.57
C LYS A 92 -9.45 -0.53 10.36
N ARG A 93 -9.66 0.79 10.47
CA ARG A 93 -10.10 1.62 9.34
C ARG A 93 -9.17 1.54 8.12
N GLN A 94 -7.86 1.45 8.34
CA GLN A 94 -6.91 1.28 7.25
C GLN A 94 -7.01 -0.10 6.60
N ARG A 95 -7.17 -1.15 7.40
CA ARG A 95 -7.39 -2.51 6.91
C ARG A 95 -8.68 -2.60 6.10
N ASP A 96 -9.78 -2.12 6.63
CA ASP A 96 -11.11 -2.20 6.00
C ASP A 96 -11.14 -1.58 4.60
N LYS A 97 -10.34 -0.55 4.36
CA LYS A 97 -10.15 0.02 3.03
C LYS A 97 -9.36 -0.89 2.09
N ARG A 98 -8.34 -1.61 2.61
CA ARG A 98 -7.44 -2.44 1.80
C ARG A 98 -8.05 -3.79 1.45
N VAL A 99 -8.85 -4.36 2.35
CA VAL A 99 -9.55 -5.64 2.11
C VAL A 99 -10.49 -5.58 0.91
N LYS A 100 -10.97 -4.38 0.57
CA LYS A 100 -11.83 -4.16 -0.59
C LYS A 100 -11.08 -4.25 -1.93
N LEU A 101 -9.76 -4.11 -1.91
CA LEU A 101 -8.95 -4.08 -3.12
C LEU A 101 -8.40 -5.48 -3.41
N PRO A 102 -8.64 -6.05 -4.61
CA PRO A 102 -7.96 -7.27 -5.03
C PRO A 102 -6.45 -7.05 -5.11
N GLN A 103 -5.66 -8.07 -4.74
CA GLN A 103 -4.21 -8.01 -4.83
C GLN A 103 -3.72 -7.68 -6.24
N SER A 104 -4.33 -8.29 -7.26
CA SER A 104 -4.00 -8.03 -8.66
C SER A 104 -4.15 -6.56 -9.05
N LEU A 105 -5.17 -5.88 -8.54
CA LEU A 105 -5.36 -4.44 -8.78
C LEU A 105 -4.25 -3.60 -8.11
N VAL A 106 -3.85 -3.96 -6.90
CA VAL A 106 -2.76 -3.28 -6.17
C VAL A 106 -1.43 -3.43 -6.91
N GLU A 107 -1.13 -4.63 -7.37
CA GLU A 107 0.09 -4.95 -8.11
C GLU A 107 0.11 -4.23 -9.46
N GLU A 108 -1.00 -4.23 -10.20
CA GLU A 108 -1.11 -3.55 -11.49
C GLU A 108 -1.04 -2.02 -11.34
N LEU A 109 -1.65 -1.45 -10.31
CA LEU A 109 -1.51 -0.03 -10.00
C LEU A 109 -0.05 0.35 -9.75
N SER A 110 0.68 -0.47 -8.99
CA SER A 110 2.10 -0.24 -8.70
C SER A 110 2.96 -0.31 -9.96
N ARG A 111 2.78 -1.36 -10.78
CA ARG A 111 3.50 -1.51 -12.06
C ARG A 111 3.21 -0.37 -13.02
N THR A 112 1.92 -0.05 -13.20
CA THR A 112 1.48 1.01 -14.12
C THR A 112 2.02 2.37 -13.69
N ALA A 113 2.17 2.64 -12.39
CA ALA A 113 2.72 3.90 -11.89
C ALA A 113 4.19 4.08 -12.31
N VAL A 114 5.03 3.06 -12.16
CA VAL A 114 6.45 3.13 -12.55
C VAL A 114 6.59 3.28 -14.09
N MET A 115 5.90 2.42 -14.85
CA MET A 115 5.96 2.47 -16.30
C MET A 115 5.38 3.79 -16.86
N GLY A 116 4.32 4.29 -16.21
CA GLY A 116 3.71 5.57 -16.56
C GLY A 116 4.64 6.75 -16.31
N GLN A 117 5.40 6.74 -15.23
CA GLN A 117 6.38 7.77 -14.92
C GLN A 117 7.48 7.85 -15.99
N GLN A 118 8.01 6.70 -16.41
CA GLN A 118 9.02 6.65 -17.47
C GLN A 118 8.44 7.14 -18.80
N ALA A 119 7.31 6.59 -19.23
CA ALA A 119 6.69 6.97 -20.51
C ALA A 119 6.32 8.46 -20.52
N TRP A 120 5.89 9.03 -19.39
CA TRP A 120 5.63 10.45 -19.27
C TRP A 120 6.90 11.29 -19.47
N GLN A 121 8.03 10.89 -18.89
CA GLN A 121 9.31 11.59 -19.07
C GLN A 121 9.77 11.57 -20.54
N GLU A 122 9.70 10.41 -21.18
CA GLU A 122 10.06 10.24 -22.58
C GLU A 122 9.16 11.07 -23.51
N ALA A 123 7.84 10.97 -23.32
CA ALA A 123 6.84 11.72 -24.08
C ALA A 123 7.02 13.23 -23.93
N ARG A 124 7.32 13.70 -22.71
CA ARG A 124 7.56 15.13 -22.45
C ARG A 124 8.84 15.63 -23.09
N ASN A 125 9.90 14.83 -23.06
CA ASN A 125 11.18 15.21 -23.69
C ASN A 125 11.09 15.24 -25.22
N GLY A 126 10.21 14.40 -25.79
CA GLY A 126 9.99 14.31 -27.22
C GLY A 126 8.81 15.12 -27.75
N ASP A 127 8.08 15.85 -26.89
CA ASP A 127 6.78 16.50 -27.21
C ASP A 127 5.78 15.54 -27.88
N ASP A 128 5.81 14.25 -27.50
CA ASP A 128 4.98 13.19 -28.08
C ASP A 128 3.98 12.64 -27.03
N PHE A 129 2.82 13.27 -26.93
CA PHE A 129 1.76 12.82 -26.03
C PHE A 129 1.24 11.42 -26.38
N ALA A 130 1.28 10.99 -27.64
CA ALA A 130 0.76 9.71 -28.07
C ALA A 130 1.50 8.52 -27.41
N MET A 131 2.79 8.67 -27.12
CA MET A 131 3.56 7.66 -26.35
C MET A 131 3.01 7.43 -24.94
N PHE A 132 2.52 8.47 -24.28
CA PHE A 132 2.02 8.40 -22.90
C PHE A 132 0.53 8.06 -22.83
N GLN A 133 -0.25 8.37 -23.86
CA GLN A 133 -1.72 8.31 -23.83
C GLN A 133 -2.25 6.95 -23.37
N ARG A 134 -1.72 5.83 -23.88
CA ARG A 134 -2.20 4.48 -23.53
C ARG A 134 -2.01 4.15 -22.05
N LEU A 135 -0.88 4.57 -21.45
CA LEU A 135 -0.61 4.37 -20.03
C LEU A 135 -1.45 5.30 -19.15
N LEU A 136 -1.74 6.50 -19.61
CA LEU A 136 -2.67 7.40 -18.94
C LEU A 136 -4.09 6.81 -18.91
N GLU A 137 -4.58 6.34 -20.04
CA GLU A 137 -5.89 5.67 -20.14
C GLU A 137 -5.96 4.46 -19.19
N ARG A 138 -4.93 3.60 -19.19
CA ARG A 138 -4.87 2.46 -18.27
C ARG A 138 -4.84 2.90 -16.81
N THR A 139 -4.09 3.94 -16.47
CA THR A 139 -4.06 4.51 -15.12
C THR A 139 -5.44 4.97 -14.67
N LEU A 140 -6.19 5.64 -15.55
CA LEU A 140 -7.54 6.12 -15.25
C LEU A 140 -8.53 4.96 -15.04
N GLU A 141 -8.44 3.89 -15.84
CA GLU A 141 -9.24 2.67 -15.66
C GLU A 141 -8.99 2.04 -14.30
N LEU A 142 -7.71 1.83 -13.93
CA LEU A 142 -7.34 1.25 -12.64
C LEU A 142 -7.78 2.13 -11.46
N LYS A 143 -7.69 3.46 -11.62
CA LYS A 143 -8.16 4.40 -10.59
C LYS A 143 -9.67 4.39 -10.43
N ARG A 144 -10.44 4.17 -11.48
CA ARG A 144 -11.90 3.95 -11.39
C ARG A 144 -12.20 2.66 -10.63
N GLN A 145 -11.54 1.55 -10.99
CA GLN A 145 -11.70 0.28 -10.26
C GLN A 145 -11.30 0.38 -8.78
N GLN A 146 -10.36 1.24 -8.43
CA GLN A 146 -9.96 1.49 -7.04
C GLN A 146 -11.00 2.31 -6.27
N ALA A 147 -11.81 3.13 -6.95
CA ALA A 147 -12.78 4.03 -6.34
C ALA A 147 -14.14 3.35 -6.10
N ASP A 148 -14.50 2.34 -6.90
CA ASP A 148 -15.74 1.55 -6.79
C ASP A 148 -15.66 0.56 -5.61
#